data_77a9b5b8de158ce696a876843bdeffe7
#
_entry.id   77a9b5b8de158ce696a876843bdeffe7
#
_cell.length_a   1.000
_cell.length_b   1.000
_cell.length_c   1.000
_cell.angle_alpha   90.00
_cell.angle_beta   90.00
_cell.angle_gamma   90.00
#
_symmetry.space_group_name_H-M   'P 1'
#
loop_
_entity.id
_entity.type
_entity.pdbx_description
1 polymer ?
#
loop_
_entity_poly.entity_id
_entity_poly.type
_entity_poly.pdbx_seq_one_letter_code
_entity_poly.pdbx_strand_id
1 'polypeptide(L)'
;MEKFSKWVACWGTATSITDRKEAVYSKNITLRYPIHMCFNGSKIRARFSNLTGTEDVIITRAYAEKVPLTVGGKTEILIPAGKEVETDEIEFNVCAGSTLNISMYLKDFTQMNAGTLVTGPLSGGIYAYGDYAQSDSMPDDFSRSTQWYYFLNTIDVFTEEKNSAFCCYGDSITAQDWPDFLQMELEERGIDSIAVIRRAVCGTRILRQYDCITYQAYGLKGETRFPIETNISGLKWVLIQHGINDIIHPVGVEVNKFRPMSDMPSFDDLKTGVEKLYVADCRKRNLKVYSGTLLPIYGWRTYAAFRDDLRNEFNQWLRSSDCFDGCVDFDKTVRNPQDTKSFAVGFDSGDHLHPSKDAYKAMARTAADFIQSNCVI
;
A
#
# COMPACT_ATOMS: atom_id res chain seq x y z
N MET A 1 0.62 -17.69 31.07
CA MET A 1 1.04 -16.59 30.14
C MET A 1 -0.21 -16.10 29.46
N GLU A 2 -0.36 -14.79 29.37
CA GLU A 2 -1.47 -14.22 28.60
C GLU A 2 -1.36 -14.68 27.15
N LYS A 3 -2.49 -15.03 26.55
CA LYS A 3 -2.55 -15.54 25.17
C LYS A 3 -2.10 -14.48 24.16
N PHE A 4 -2.39 -13.21 24.43
CA PHE A 4 -2.05 -12.08 23.59
C PHE A 4 -1.07 -11.16 24.34
N SER A 5 -0.04 -10.65 23.67
CA SER A 5 1.09 -10.00 24.33
C SER A 5 1.63 -8.76 23.62
N LYS A 6 1.24 -8.52 22.36
CA LYS A 6 1.76 -7.39 21.59
C LYS A 6 0.81 -6.87 20.53
N TRP A 7 1.04 -5.63 20.11
CA TRP A 7 0.39 -5.02 18.98
C TRP A 7 1.05 -5.39 17.66
N VAL A 8 0.25 -5.80 16.69
CA VAL A 8 0.70 -6.09 15.31
C VAL A 8 -0.33 -5.51 14.35
N ALA A 9 0.13 -4.80 13.32
CA ALA A 9 -0.74 -4.39 12.23
C ALA A 9 -1.28 -5.62 11.51
N CYS A 10 -2.60 -5.69 11.40
CA CYS A 10 -3.31 -6.77 10.72
C CYS A 10 -3.72 -6.36 9.30
N TRP A 11 -3.90 -5.08 9.08
CA TRP A 11 -4.24 -4.49 7.80
C TRP A 11 -3.64 -3.09 7.69
N GLY A 12 -3.33 -2.66 6.46
CA GLY A 12 -2.90 -1.28 6.24
C GLY A 12 -2.75 -0.93 4.78
N THR A 13 -2.89 0.37 4.50
CA THR A 13 -2.67 0.96 3.19
C THR A 13 -1.88 2.25 3.31
N ALA A 14 -1.32 2.74 2.20
CA ALA A 14 -0.64 4.03 2.14
C ALA A 14 -1.63 5.19 2.22
N THR A 15 -1.11 6.41 2.43
CA THR A 15 -1.87 7.64 2.25
C THR A 15 -1.22 8.47 1.16
N SER A 16 -2.01 8.89 0.18
CA SER A 16 -1.58 9.76 -0.90
C SER A 16 -2.62 10.84 -1.17
N ILE A 17 -2.28 11.76 -2.05
CA ILE A 17 -3.21 12.74 -2.57
C ILE A 17 -4.15 12.02 -3.54
N THR A 18 -5.46 12.12 -3.30
CA THR A 18 -6.44 11.59 -4.21
C THR A 18 -6.40 12.37 -5.52
N ASP A 19 -6.54 11.69 -6.67
CA ASP A 19 -6.38 12.32 -7.99
C ASP A 19 -7.20 13.58 -8.14
N ARG A 20 -6.49 14.70 -8.42
CA ARG A 20 -7.23 15.93 -8.52
C ARG A 20 -6.67 17.00 -9.38
N LYS A 21 -7.43 17.34 -10.32
CA LYS A 21 -7.37 18.65 -10.96
C LYS A 21 -8.04 19.71 -10.10
N GLU A 22 -8.97 19.29 -9.25
CA GLU A 22 -9.76 20.13 -8.35
C GLU A 22 -9.92 19.45 -7.01
N ALA A 23 -9.99 20.23 -5.93
CA ALA A 23 -10.29 19.69 -4.61
C ALA A 23 -11.69 19.08 -4.60
N VAL A 24 -11.80 17.83 -4.12
CA VAL A 24 -13.08 17.13 -3.99
C VAL A 24 -13.51 17.20 -2.54
N TYR A 25 -14.74 17.64 -2.34
CA TYR A 25 -15.38 17.69 -1.03
C TYR A 25 -16.59 16.76 -1.01
N SER A 26 -16.78 16.10 0.13
CA SER A 26 -18.00 15.36 0.42
C SER A 26 -18.58 15.81 1.76
N LYS A 27 -19.89 15.64 1.91
CA LYS A 27 -20.61 15.86 3.17
C LYS A 27 -21.71 14.83 3.33
N ASN A 28 -22.14 14.62 4.56
CA ASN A 28 -23.22 13.70 4.90
C ASN A 28 -23.01 12.33 4.26
N ILE A 29 -21.79 11.79 4.38
CA ILE A 29 -21.36 10.55 3.74
C ILE A 29 -20.86 9.56 4.79
N THR A 30 -21.29 8.30 4.66
CA THR A 30 -20.69 7.17 5.37
C THR A 30 -19.81 6.39 4.42
N LEU A 31 -18.57 6.14 4.87
CA LEU A 31 -17.61 5.22 4.24
C LEU A 31 -17.55 3.96 5.09
N ARG A 32 -17.60 2.78 4.47
CA ARG A 32 -17.44 1.49 5.15
C ARG A 32 -16.44 0.63 4.41
N TYR A 33 -15.44 0.15 5.15
CA TYR A 33 -14.38 -0.70 4.65
C TYR A 33 -14.42 -2.06 5.35
N PRO A 34 -14.72 -3.15 4.63
CA PRO A 34 -14.56 -4.51 5.14
C PRO A 34 -13.06 -4.85 5.18
N ILE A 35 -12.53 -5.10 6.35
CA ILE A 35 -11.14 -5.40 6.60
C ILE A 35 -11.00 -6.88 6.89
N HIS A 36 -10.16 -7.58 6.13
CA HIS A 36 -9.80 -8.96 6.39
C HIS A 36 -8.87 -9.06 7.60
N MET A 37 -9.23 -9.89 8.58
CA MET A 37 -8.49 -10.03 9.82
C MET A 37 -7.62 -11.29 9.79
N CYS A 38 -6.29 -11.10 9.78
CA CYS A 38 -5.32 -12.19 9.66
C CYS A 38 -5.06 -12.93 10.98
N PHE A 39 -5.34 -12.30 12.15
CA PHE A 39 -4.97 -12.81 13.45
C PHE A 39 -6.16 -12.91 14.40
N ASN A 40 -6.06 -13.83 15.37
CA ASN A 40 -6.89 -13.75 16.58
C ASN A 40 -6.33 -12.69 17.53
N GLY A 41 -7.20 -11.97 18.21
CA GLY A 41 -6.80 -10.93 19.16
C GLY A 41 -7.90 -10.52 20.11
N SER A 42 -7.56 -9.71 21.12
CA SER A 42 -8.49 -9.25 22.15
C SER A 42 -8.80 -7.76 22.10
N LYS A 43 -7.97 -6.99 21.38
CA LYS A 43 -8.15 -5.55 21.24
C LYS A 43 -7.76 -5.11 19.84
N ILE A 44 -8.34 -3.99 19.42
CA ILE A 44 -7.96 -3.29 18.18
C ILE A 44 -7.76 -1.80 18.45
N ARG A 45 -7.03 -1.15 17.55
CA ARG A 45 -6.97 0.29 17.37
C ARG A 45 -6.81 0.60 15.90
N ALA A 46 -7.26 1.76 15.48
CA ALA A 46 -7.16 2.23 14.11
C ALA A 46 -6.24 3.45 14.02
N ARG A 47 -5.52 3.58 12.91
CA ARG A 47 -4.85 4.81 12.55
C ARG A 47 -5.59 5.46 11.40
N PHE A 48 -5.93 6.73 11.56
CA PHE A 48 -6.46 7.58 10.50
C PHE A 48 -5.38 8.56 10.03
N SER A 49 -5.30 8.79 8.73
CA SER A 49 -4.27 9.62 8.11
C SER A 49 -4.90 10.70 7.25
N ASN A 50 -4.49 11.93 7.50
CA ASN A 50 -4.73 13.11 6.68
C ASN A 50 -3.39 13.71 6.21
N LEU A 51 -2.37 12.83 6.02
CA LEU A 51 -0.98 13.20 5.74
C LEU A 51 -0.82 14.09 4.51
N THR A 52 -1.69 13.92 3.52
CA THR A 52 -1.68 14.68 2.27
C THR A 52 -2.81 15.70 2.18
N GLY A 53 -3.64 15.81 3.21
CA GLY A 53 -4.70 16.82 3.29
C GLY A 53 -4.15 18.20 3.60
N THR A 54 -4.80 19.23 3.09
CA THR A 54 -4.46 20.64 3.32
C THR A 54 -5.42 21.35 4.28
N GLU A 55 -6.50 20.68 4.65
CA GLU A 55 -7.50 21.10 5.62
C GLU A 55 -7.67 20.04 6.69
N ASP A 56 -8.07 20.46 7.88
CA ASP A 56 -8.42 19.53 8.96
C ASP A 56 -9.64 18.68 8.58
N VAL A 57 -9.60 17.41 8.96
CA VAL A 57 -10.70 16.47 8.74
C VAL A 57 -11.34 16.13 10.07
N ILE A 58 -12.67 16.20 10.12
CA ILE A 58 -13.47 15.78 11.26
C ILE A 58 -14.28 14.55 10.88
N ILE A 59 -13.90 13.40 11.41
CA ILE A 59 -14.74 12.21 11.38
C ILE A 59 -15.74 12.36 12.54
N THR A 60 -17.00 12.61 12.22
CA THR A 60 -18.04 12.85 13.23
C THR A 60 -18.22 11.66 14.15
N ARG A 61 -18.13 10.45 13.61
CA ARG A 61 -18.10 9.18 14.35
C ARG A 61 -17.51 8.07 13.49
N ALA A 62 -16.81 7.17 14.15
CA ALA A 62 -16.28 5.96 13.53
C ALA A 62 -16.57 4.74 14.40
N TYR A 63 -16.75 3.59 13.77
CA TYR A 63 -17.07 2.32 14.45
C TYR A 63 -16.27 1.17 13.85
N ALA A 64 -15.87 0.25 14.72
CA ALA A 64 -15.49 -1.10 14.37
C ALA A 64 -16.72 -1.98 14.69
N GLU A 65 -17.42 -2.42 13.66
CA GLU A 65 -18.78 -2.98 13.75
C GLU A 65 -19.72 -2.02 14.51
N LYS A 66 -20.04 -2.34 15.77
CA LYS A 66 -20.90 -1.53 16.65
C LYS A 66 -20.12 -0.80 17.76
N VAL A 67 -18.81 -1.08 17.87
CA VAL A 67 -17.99 -0.50 18.94
C VAL A 67 -17.43 0.85 18.46
N PRO A 68 -17.66 1.94 19.19
CA PRO A 68 -17.15 3.24 18.77
C PRO A 68 -15.63 3.30 18.85
N LEU A 69 -15.02 3.87 17.82
CA LEU A 69 -13.62 4.28 17.82
C LEU A 69 -13.53 5.71 18.35
N THR A 70 -12.63 5.93 19.31
CA THR A 70 -12.47 7.24 19.97
C THR A 70 -11.02 7.71 19.94
N VAL A 71 -10.81 9.00 20.17
CA VAL A 71 -9.49 9.58 20.41
C VAL A 71 -9.58 10.40 21.69
N GLY A 72 -8.84 10.01 22.73
CA GLY A 72 -8.92 10.61 24.05
C GLY A 72 -10.34 10.54 24.65
N GLY A 73 -11.07 9.44 24.39
CA GLY A 73 -12.44 9.21 24.83
C GLY A 73 -13.52 9.97 24.05
N LYS A 74 -13.16 10.73 23.01
CA LYS A 74 -14.10 11.49 22.17
C LYS A 74 -14.46 10.68 20.92
N THR A 75 -15.75 10.63 20.59
CA THR A 75 -16.25 9.98 19.37
C THR A 75 -16.03 10.81 18.11
N GLU A 76 -15.95 12.13 18.24
CA GLU A 76 -15.55 13.01 17.16
C GLU A 76 -14.02 13.02 17.05
N ILE A 77 -13.50 12.64 15.89
CA ILE A 77 -12.08 12.48 15.65
C ILE A 77 -11.60 13.61 14.72
N LEU A 78 -10.81 14.51 15.26
CA LEU A 78 -10.11 15.55 14.50
C LEU A 78 -8.78 14.97 13.99
N ILE A 79 -8.58 15.01 12.67
CA ILE A 79 -7.31 14.68 12.02
C ILE A 79 -6.75 15.98 11.41
N PRO A 80 -5.77 16.64 12.03
CA PRO A 80 -5.21 17.87 11.49
C PRO A 80 -4.58 17.67 10.11
N ALA A 81 -4.55 18.73 9.30
CA ALA A 81 -3.89 18.74 8.01
C ALA A 81 -2.43 18.28 8.13
N GLY A 82 -2.00 17.36 7.28
CA GLY A 82 -0.64 16.81 7.27
C GLY A 82 -0.31 15.90 8.46
N LYS A 83 -1.30 15.39 9.19
CA LYS A 83 -1.11 14.54 10.38
C LYS A 83 -1.83 13.20 10.28
N GLU A 84 -1.43 12.33 11.19
CA GLU A 84 -2.10 11.07 11.46
C GLU A 84 -2.55 11.05 12.93
N VAL A 85 -3.61 10.30 13.21
CA VAL A 85 -4.19 10.14 14.54
C VAL A 85 -4.45 8.66 14.78
N GLU A 86 -4.03 8.16 15.94
CA GLU A 86 -4.33 6.81 16.40
C GLU A 86 -5.51 6.86 17.37
N THR A 87 -6.46 5.93 17.24
CA THR A 87 -7.58 5.82 18.16
C THR A 87 -7.15 5.23 19.49
N ASP A 88 -7.98 5.44 20.49
CA ASP A 88 -7.87 4.66 21.73
C ASP A 88 -7.99 3.17 21.41
N GLU A 89 -7.36 2.33 22.23
CA GLU A 89 -7.59 0.88 22.15
C GLU A 89 -9.01 0.53 22.59
N ILE A 90 -9.63 -0.42 21.92
CA ILE A 90 -10.92 -0.94 22.31
C ILE A 90 -10.86 -2.47 22.50
N GLU A 91 -11.55 -2.97 23.52
CA GLU A 91 -11.76 -4.41 23.70
C GLU A 91 -12.60 -4.92 22.53
N PHE A 92 -12.04 -5.87 21.78
CA PHE A 92 -12.69 -6.42 20.60
C PHE A 92 -12.18 -7.84 20.34
N ASN A 93 -13.08 -8.82 20.34
CA ASN A 93 -12.71 -10.20 20.04
C ASN A 93 -12.50 -10.38 18.54
N VAL A 94 -11.25 -10.41 18.10
CA VAL A 94 -10.86 -10.60 16.71
C VAL A 94 -10.69 -12.09 16.43
N CYS A 95 -11.29 -12.55 15.34
CA CYS A 95 -11.12 -13.92 14.84
C CYS A 95 -10.37 -13.88 13.51
N ALA A 96 -9.31 -14.66 13.39
CA ALA A 96 -8.59 -14.84 12.12
C ALA A 96 -9.55 -15.34 11.03
N GLY A 97 -9.39 -14.84 9.80
CA GLY A 97 -10.25 -15.15 8.66
C GLY A 97 -11.61 -14.43 8.66
N SER A 98 -11.94 -13.67 9.72
CA SER A 98 -13.16 -12.87 9.75
C SER A 98 -13.01 -11.54 8.99
N THR A 99 -14.15 -10.90 8.72
CA THR A 99 -14.19 -9.53 8.21
C THR A 99 -14.60 -8.59 9.33
N LEU A 100 -13.86 -7.49 9.49
CA LEU A 100 -14.16 -6.38 10.40
C LEU A 100 -14.59 -5.16 9.58
N ASN A 101 -15.80 -4.68 9.78
CA ASN A 101 -16.27 -3.47 9.11
C ASN A 101 -15.85 -2.22 9.91
N ILE A 102 -15.02 -1.38 9.28
CA ILE A 102 -14.72 -0.04 9.79
C ILE A 102 -15.60 0.95 9.07
N SER A 103 -16.48 1.62 9.82
CA SER A 103 -17.43 2.61 9.28
C SER A 103 -17.11 4.00 9.80
N MET A 104 -17.10 5.01 8.93
CA MET A 104 -16.83 6.41 9.25
C MET A 104 -17.93 7.30 8.68
N TYR A 105 -18.48 8.20 9.48
CA TYR A 105 -19.42 9.21 9.03
C TYR A 105 -18.80 10.60 9.06
N LEU A 106 -18.88 11.28 7.91
CA LEU A 106 -18.45 12.65 7.70
C LEU A 106 -19.71 13.51 7.51
N LYS A 107 -20.07 14.29 8.53
CA LYS A 107 -21.31 15.09 8.53
C LYS A 107 -21.18 16.31 7.65
N ASP A 108 -20.11 17.06 7.84
CA ASP A 108 -19.90 18.37 7.23
C ASP A 108 -18.99 18.30 5.99
N PHE A 109 -18.84 19.39 5.28
CA PHE A 109 -17.95 19.46 4.13
C PHE A 109 -16.53 19.07 4.52
N THR A 110 -16.05 17.99 3.95
CA THR A 110 -14.74 17.40 4.23
C THR A 110 -13.95 17.29 2.93
N GLN A 111 -12.72 17.79 2.94
CA GLN A 111 -11.79 17.64 1.83
C GLN A 111 -11.37 16.17 1.71
N MET A 112 -11.75 15.51 0.61
CA MET A 112 -11.43 14.11 0.33
C MET A 112 -10.06 13.98 -0.37
N ASN A 113 -9.03 14.57 0.22
CA ASN A 113 -7.71 14.70 -0.41
C ASN A 113 -6.67 13.69 0.12
N ALA A 114 -6.96 13.01 1.20
CA ALA A 114 -6.10 11.99 1.78
C ALA A 114 -6.71 10.60 1.58
N GLY A 115 -6.10 9.83 0.70
CA GLY A 115 -6.56 8.47 0.38
C GLY A 115 -5.65 7.79 -0.63
N THR A 116 -5.92 6.54 -0.91
CA THR A 116 -5.19 5.77 -1.92
C THR A 116 -6.11 4.83 -2.68
N LEU A 117 -5.79 4.63 -3.94
CA LEU A 117 -6.44 3.62 -4.79
C LEU A 117 -5.79 2.27 -4.55
N VAL A 118 -6.61 1.29 -4.19
CA VAL A 118 -6.17 -0.08 -3.93
C VAL A 118 -7.13 -1.05 -4.60
N THR A 119 -6.61 -2.05 -5.28
CA THR A 119 -7.41 -3.14 -5.84
C THR A 119 -6.99 -4.48 -5.26
N GLY A 120 -7.85 -5.47 -5.40
CA GLY A 120 -7.59 -6.83 -4.97
C GLY A 120 -8.82 -7.51 -4.36
N PRO A 121 -8.77 -8.83 -4.22
CA PRO A 121 -9.91 -9.62 -3.73
C PRO A 121 -10.27 -9.39 -2.26
N LEU A 122 -9.32 -8.89 -1.44
CA LEU A 122 -9.52 -8.53 -0.03
C LEU A 122 -9.68 -7.02 0.16
N SER A 123 -9.74 -6.25 -0.93
CA SER A 123 -9.75 -4.79 -0.91
C SER A 123 -11.04 -4.25 -1.53
N GLY A 124 -11.43 -3.09 -1.04
CA GLY A 124 -12.60 -2.37 -1.49
C GLY A 124 -13.40 -1.81 -0.32
N GLY A 125 -14.39 -1.01 -0.63
CA GLY A 125 -15.28 -0.42 0.33
C GLY A 125 -16.59 -0.04 -0.32
N ILE A 126 -17.49 0.47 0.48
CA ILE A 126 -18.77 1.02 0.06
C ILE A 126 -18.98 2.38 0.71
N TYR A 127 -19.71 3.25 0.03
CA TYR A 127 -20.16 4.51 0.60
C TYR A 127 -21.61 4.79 0.26
N ALA A 128 -22.26 5.56 1.11
CA ALA A 128 -23.59 6.10 0.86
C ALA A 128 -23.71 7.48 1.51
N TYR A 129 -24.55 8.35 0.92
CA TYR A 129 -24.89 9.62 1.54
C TYR A 129 -25.93 9.40 2.64
N GLY A 130 -25.63 9.89 3.84
CA GLY A 130 -26.38 9.67 5.08
C GLY A 130 -25.52 9.08 6.19
N ASP A 131 -26.05 9.02 7.40
CA ASP A 131 -25.40 8.45 8.57
C ASP A 131 -25.80 6.98 8.78
N TYR A 132 -24.97 6.10 8.29
CA TYR A 132 -25.11 4.65 8.41
C TYR A 132 -23.94 4.02 9.18
N ALA A 133 -23.12 4.83 9.87
CA ALA A 133 -21.89 4.33 10.49
C ALA A 133 -22.16 3.25 11.54
N GLN A 134 -23.32 3.29 12.23
CA GLN A 134 -23.72 2.32 13.24
C GLN A 134 -24.77 1.32 12.72
N SER A 135 -25.19 1.42 11.46
CA SER A 135 -26.18 0.52 10.87
C SER A 135 -25.59 -0.85 10.56
N ASP A 136 -26.39 -1.91 10.64
CA ASP A 136 -25.96 -3.28 10.29
C ASP A 136 -25.62 -3.39 8.81
N SER A 137 -26.36 -2.71 7.95
CA SER A 137 -26.14 -2.67 6.50
C SER A 137 -26.10 -1.22 5.98
N MET A 138 -25.47 -1.04 4.86
CA MET A 138 -25.63 0.17 4.04
C MET A 138 -26.90 0.04 3.19
N PRO A 139 -27.57 1.16 2.80
CA PRO A 139 -28.77 1.11 1.99
C PRO A 139 -28.47 0.56 0.59
N ASP A 140 -29.16 -0.51 0.17
CA ASP A 140 -28.87 -1.23 -1.08
C ASP A 140 -29.02 -0.35 -2.32
N ASP A 141 -30.08 0.48 -2.36
CA ASP A 141 -30.39 1.31 -3.53
C ASP A 141 -29.46 2.53 -3.73
N PHE A 142 -28.80 2.97 -2.66
CA PHE A 142 -28.01 4.22 -2.65
C PHE A 142 -26.53 4.03 -2.36
N SER A 143 -26.10 2.80 -2.07
CA SER A 143 -24.69 2.49 -1.86
C SER A 143 -23.93 2.39 -3.18
N ARG A 144 -22.67 2.78 -3.12
CA ARG A 144 -21.72 2.65 -4.24
C ARG A 144 -20.45 1.98 -3.75
N SER A 145 -19.88 1.10 -4.57
CA SER A 145 -18.57 0.53 -4.31
C SER A 145 -17.47 1.58 -4.54
N THR A 146 -16.37 1.43 -3.82
CA THR A 146 -15.17 2.25 -4.01
C THR A 146 -13.93 1.39 -3.84
N GLN A 147 -12.89 1.71 -4.61
CA GLN A 147 -11.53 1.20 -4.43
C GLN A 147 -10.62 2.23 -3.74
N TRP A 148 -11.16 3.39 -3.41
CA TRP A 148 -10.46 4.43 -2.68
C TRP A 148 -10.66 4.25 -1.17
N TYR A 149 -9.53 4.11 -0.47
CA TYR A 149 -9.48 4.18 0.98
C TYR A 149 -9.16 5.61 1.40
N TYR A 150 -10.17 6.28 1.95
CA TYR A 150 -10.02 7.63 2.49
C TYR A 150 -9.76 7.55 3.99
N PHE A 151 -8.75 8.24 4.44
CA PHE A 151 -8.36 8.43 5.84
C PHE A 151 -7.94 7.16 6.59
N LEU A 152 -8.60 6.03 6.44
CA LEU A 152 -8.22 4.79 7.12
C LEU A 152 -6.86 4.30 6.62
N ASN A 153 -5.89 4.15 7.53
CA ASN A 153 -4.50 3.84 7.19
C ASN A 153 -4.04 2.48 7.74
N THR A 154 -4.35 2.16 8.99
CA THR A 154 -3.87 0.92 9.62
C THR A 154 -4.90 0.42 10.63
N ILE A 155 -5.04 -0.90 10.74
CA ILE A 155 -5.71 -1.59 11.85
C ILE A 155 -4.66 -2.44 12.56
N ASP A 156 -4.40 -2.12 13.82
CA ASP A 156 -3.57 -2.90 14.71
C ASP A 156 -4.44 -3.82 15.58
N VAL A 157 -3.94 -5.02 15.86
CA VAL A 157 -4.55 -6.03 16.74
C VAL A 157 -3.61 -6.35 17.88
N PHE A 158 -4.12 -6.44 19.11
CA PHE A 158 -3.38 -6.98 20.24
C PHE A 158 -3.47 -8.50 20.19
N THR A 159 -2.37 -9.18 19.87
CA THR A 159 -2.34 -10.56 19.39
C THR A 159 -1.19 -11.40 19.99
N GLU A 160 -1.05 -12.62 19.52
CA GLU A 160 -0.04 -13.58 19.98
C GLU A 160 1.39 -13.15 19.61
N GLU A 161 2.37 -13.55 20.42
CA GLU A 161 3.78 -13.19 20.23
C GLU A 161 4.36 -13.68 18.89
N LYS A 162 3.88 -14.81 18.36
CA LYS A 162 4.32 -15.36 17.08
C LYS A 162 4.01 -14.45 15.89
N ASN A 163 2.95 -13.65 15.97
CA ASN A 163 2.41 -12.87 14.85
C ASN A 163 3.30 -11.67 14.50
N SER A 164 3.35 -11.31 13.23
CA SER A 164 4.20 -10.21 12.76
C SER A 164 3.63 -9.61 11.46
N ALA A 165 4.00 -8.38 11.18
CA ALA A 165 3.65 -7.70 9.94
C ALA A 165 4.77 -7.83 8.89
N PHE A 166 4.38 -8.01 7.64
CA PHE A 166 5.21 -8.02 6.44
C PHE A 166 4.76 -6.86 5.54
N CYS A 167 5.62 -5.89 5.30
CA CYS A 167 5.28 -4.72 4.48
C CYS A 167 5.62 -4.95 3.01
N CYS A 168 4.63 -4.80 2.13
CA CYS A 168 4.81 -4.66 0.68
C CYS A 168 4.84 -3.17 0.34
N TYR A 169 6.03 -2.63 0.07
CA TYR A 169 6.25 -1.24 -0.26
C TYR A 169 6.48 -1.05 -1.76
N GLY A 170 5.77 -0.10 -2.38
CA GLY A 170 5.94 0.11 -3.82
C GLY A 170 5.06 1.20 -4.45
N ASP A 171 4.82 1.01 -5.73
CA ASP A 171 4.05 1.89 -6.60
C ASP A 171 2.70 1.27 -7.03
N SER A 172 2.19 1.61 -8.24
CA SER A 172 0.91 1.11 -8.75
C SER A 172 0.86 -0.42 -8.88
N ILE A 173 1.97 -1.07 -9.17
CA ILE A 173 2.03 -2.53 -9.29
C ILE A 173 1.77 -3.18 -7.93
N THR A 174 2.31 -2.59 -6.85
CA THR A 174 2.07 -3.07 -5.47
C THR A 174 0.75 -2.55 -4.89
N ALA A 175 0.20 -1.43 -5.37
CA ALA A 175 -1.13 -0.96 -4.98
C ALA A 175 -2.27 -1.84 -5.53
N GLN A 176 -1.98 -2.65 -6.53
CA GLN A 176 -2.93 -3.57 -7.13
C GLN A 176 -2.91 -4.96 -6.46
N ASP A 177 -3.45 -5.96 -7.09
CA ASP A 177 -3.99 -7.18 -6.52
C ASP A 177 -3.00 -8.12 -5.82
N TRP A 178 -1.70 -8.13 -6.18
CA TRP A 178 -0.80 -9.19 -5.72
C TRP A 178 -0.59 -9.26 -4.19
N PRO A 179 -0.62 -8.15 -3.40
CA PRO A 179 -0.50 -8.29 -1.95
C PRO A 179 -1.72 -8.96 -1.29
N ASP A 180 -2.92 -8.77 -1.86
CA ASP A 180 -4.12 -9.47 -1.40
C ASP A 180 -4.04 -10.97 -1.73
N PHE A 181 -3.63 -11.31 -2.97
CA PHE A 181 -3.39 -12.70 -3.33
C PHE A 181 -2.27 -13.32 -2.49
N LEU A 182 -1.25 -12.54 -2.10
CA LEU A 182 -0.21 -13.02 -1.19
C LEU A 182 -0.78 -13.38 0.18
N GLN A 183 -1.64 -12.53 0.76
CA GLN A 183 -2.29 -12.85 2.04
C GLN A 183 -3.10 -14.14 1.94
N MET A 184 -3.90 -14.28 0.89
CA MET A 184 -4.70 -15.50 0.65
C MET A 184 -3.81 -16.74 0.47
N GLU A 185 -2.72 -16.62 -0.28
CA GLU A 185 -1.78 -17.72 -0.52
C GLU A 185 -1.06 -18.15 0.77
N LEU A 186 -0.70 -17.21 1.65
CA LEU A 186 -0.10 -17.52 2.95
C LEU A 186 -1.09 -18.28 3.85
N GLU A 187 -2.34 -17.85 3.89
CA GLU A 187 -3.40 -18.51 4.67
C GLU A 187 -3.70 -19.93 4.13
N GLU A 188 -3.77 -20.08 2.80
CA GLU A 188 -3.98 -21.40 2.15
C GLU A 188 -2.84 -22.37 2.48
N ARG A 189 -1.62 -21.87 2.66
CA ARG A 189 -0.45 -22.67 3.10
C ARG A 189 -0.37 -22.91 4.60
N GLY A 190 -1.31 -22.36 5.39
CA GLY A 190 -1.31 -22.44 6.85
C GLY A 190 -0.24 -21.55 7.51
N ILE A 191 0.25 -20.53 6.81
CA ILE A 191 1.14 -19.49 7.35
C ILE A 191 0.27 -18.39 7.96
N ASP A 192 -0.20 -18.61 9.18
CA ASP A 192 -1.20 -17.78 9.88
C ASP A 192 -0.59 -16.73 10.81
N SER A 193 0.75 -16.61 10.83
CA SER A 193 1.49 -15.71 11.73
C SER A 193 2.00 -14.44 11.05
N ILE A 194 1.67 -14.22 9.78
CA ILE A 194 2.15 -13.09 8.99
C ILE A 194 0.96 -12.33 8.38
N ALA A 195 0.84 -11.04 8.68
CA ALA A 195 -0.07 -10.13 8.01
C ALA A 195 0.64 -9.33 6.92
N VAL A 196 0.09 -9.31 5.72
CA VAL A 196 0.60 -8.54 4.59
C VAL A 196 0.07 -7.11 4.66
N ILE A 197 0.95 -6.15 4.89
CA ILE A 197 0.63 -4.73 4.98
C ILE A 197 1.05 -4.03 3.70
N ARG A 198 0.10 -3.47 2.97
CA ARG A 198 0.36 -2.76 1.72
C ARG A 198 0.71 -1.31 1.98
N ARG A 199 1.85 -0.85 1.48
CA ARG A 199 2.30 0.55 1.52
C ARG A 199 2.69 0.99 0.12
N ALA A 200 1.71 1.22 -0.74
CA ALA A 200 1.94 1.45 -2.15
C ALA A 200 1.08 2.60 -2.69
N VAL A 201 1.68 3.42 -3.55
CA VAL A 201 1.04 4.59 -4.16
C VAL A 201 1.30 4.60 -5.66
N CYS A 202 0.22 4.68 -6.45
CA CYS A 202 0.31 4.74 -7.91
C CYS A 202 1.16 5.92 -8.39
N GLY A 203 2.10 5.65 -9.31
CA GLY A 203 2.91 6.68 -9.95
C GLY A 203 4.07 7.22 -9.11
N THR A 204 4.24 6.77 -7.87
CA THR A 204 5.29 7.25 -6.97
C THR A 204 6.69 6.87 -7.45
N ARG A 205 7.68 7.71 -7.13
CA ARG A 205 9.09 7.54 -7.48
C ARG A 205 9.96 7.48 -6.22
N ILE A 206 11.13 6.89 -6.32
CA ILE A 206 12.12 6.84 -5.25
C ILE A 206 12.68 8.23 -5.00
N LEU A 207 13.14 8.89 -6.06
CA LEU A 207 14.01 10.05 -6.00
C LEU A 207 13.28 11.38 -6.10
N ARG A 208 12.09 11.41 -6.71
CA ARG A 208 11.42 12.65 -7.03
C ARG A 208 9.91 12.57 -6.80
N GLN A 209 9.30 13.71 -6.55
CA GLN A 209 7.85 13.92 -6.58
C GLN A 209 7.51 15.00 -7.60
N TYR A 210 6.24 15.13 -7.91
CA TYR A 210 5.75 16.23 -8.74
C TYR A 210 5.27 17.38 -7.87
N ASP A 211 5.68 18.59 -8.24
CA ASP A 211 5.31 19.84 -7.55
C ASP A 211 4.17 20.58 -8.29
N CYS A 212 3.48 19.91 -9.20
CA CYS A 212 2.40 20.49 -9.95
C CYS A 212 1.08 19.73 -9.73
N ILE A 213 -0.03 20.44 -9.73
CA ILE A 213 -1.38 19.91 -9.45
C ILE A 213 -1.74 18.72 -10.34
N THR A 214 -1.28 18.71 -11.59
CA THR A 214 -1.60 17.65 -12.55
C THR A 214 -1.12 16.26 -12.12
N TYR A 215 -0.02 16.19 -11.37
CA TYR A 215 0.64 14.93 -10.99
C TYR A 215 0.78 14.74 -9.49
N GLN A 216 0.15 15.58 -8.66
CA GLN A 216 0.19 15.44 -7.19
C GLN A 216 -0.29 14.06 -6.73
N ALA A 217 -1.24 13.45 -7.44
CA ALA A 217 -1.76 12.13 -7.13
C ALA A 217 -0.71 11.00 -7.20
N TYR A 218 0.43 11.25 -7.85
CA TYR A 218 1.57 10.32 -7.80
C TYR A 218 2.31 10.35 -6.46
N GLY A 219 1.84 11.17 -5.52
CA GLY A 219 2.27 11.15 -4.13
C GLY A 219 3.66 11.70 -3.88
N LEU A 220 4.04 11.61 -2.63
CA LEU A 220 5.35 12.04 -2.15
C LEU A 220 6.44 11.06 -2.60
N LYS A 221 7.69 11.54 -2.75
CA LYS A 221 8.84 10.68 -3.08
C LYS A 221 9.15 9.68 -1.97
N GLY A 222 9.84 8.61 -2.34
CA GLY A 222 10.19 7.52 -1.44
C GLY A 222 10.90 7.96 -0.15
N GLU A 223 11.80 8.93 -0.24
CA GLU A 223 12.49 9.51 0.92
C GLU A 223 11.53 10.02 2.00
N THR A 224 10.43 10.65 1.60
CA THR A 224 9.43 11.18 2.53
C THR A 224 8.46 10.11 3.01
N ARG A 225 8.01 9.23 2.11
CA ARG A 225 7.00 8.22 2.41
C ARG A 225 7.53 7.08 3.28
N PHE A 226 8.72 6.56 2.95
CA PHE A 226 9.21 5.30 3.49
C PHE A 226 9.24 5.26 5.03
N PRO A 227 9.88 6.22 5.73
CA PRO A 227 9.96 6.19 7.19
C PRO A 227 8.59 6.33 7.87
N ILE A 228 7.64 7.03 7.24
CA ILE A 228 6.28 7.22 7.78
C ILE A 228 5.47 5.94 7.56
N GLU A 229 5.43 5.44 6.34
CA GLU A 229 4.59 4.32 5.95
C GLU A 229 5.07 2.97 6.49
N THR A 230 6.35 2.83 6.78
CA THR A 230 6.92 1.65 7.43
C THR A 230 6.94 1.73 8.96
N ASN A 231 6.38 2.80 9.56
CA ASN A 231 6.12 2.85 10.99
C ASN A 231 4.86 2.04 11.33
N ILE A 232 5.02 0.71 11.39
CA ILE A 232 3.96 -0.29 11.51
C ILE A 232 4.21 -1.12 12.76
N SER A 233 3.17 -1.35 13.56
CA SER A 233 3.24 -2.22 14.73
C SER A 233 3.60 -3.66 14.35
N GLY A 234 4.57 -4.26 15.03
CA GLY A 234 4.97 -5.64 14.80
C GLY A 234 5.66 -5.92 13.46
N LEU A 235 6.13 -4.88 12.74
CA LEU A 235 6.85 -5.04 11.48
C LEU A 235 8.17 -5.78 11.69
N LYS A 236 8.42 -6.80 10.87
CA LYS A 236 9.70 -7.53 10.82
C LYS A 236 10.36 -7.48 9.45
N TRP A 237 9.58 -7.46 8.38
CA TRP A 237 10.06 -7.60 7.01
C TRP A 237 9.49 -6.54 6.09
N VAL A 238 10.31 -6.02 5.19
CA VAL A 238 9.90 -5.07 4.15
C VAL A 238 10.35 -5.59 2.79
N LEU A 239 9.40 -5.83 1.88
CA LEU A 239 9.64 -6.13 0.48
C LEU A 239 9.43 -4.86 -0.35
N ILE A 240 10.47 -4.42 -1.05
CA ILE A 240 10.48 -3.19 -1.81
C ILE A 240 10.43 -3.50 -3.31
N GLN A 241 9.32 -3.17 -3.96
CA GLN A 241 9.16 -3.19 -5.42
C GLN A 241 8.88 -1.77 -5.89
N HIS A 242 9.94 -0.98 -6.13
CA HIS A 242 9.82 0.45 -6.39
C HIS A 242 10.96 0.94 -7.30
N GLY A 243 10.67 1.92 -8.18
CA GLY A 243 11.66 2.53 -9.07
C GLY A 243 11.28 2.55 -10.54
N ILE A 244 10.27 1.80 -10.97
CA ILE A 244 9.86 1.79 -12.38
C ILE A 244 9.43 3.19 -12.86
N ASN A 245 8.75 3.96 -12.00
CA ASN A 245 8.29 5.30 -12.33
C ASN A 245 9.42 6.33 -12.44
N ASP A 246 10.55 6.12 -11.76
CA ASP A 246 11.76 6.93 -11.95
C ASP A 246 12.28 6.77 -13.39
N ILE A 247 12.17 5.56 -13.95
CA ILE A 247 12.64 5.20 -15.28
C ILE A 247 11.67 5.66 -16.39
N ILE A 248 10.35 5.47 -16.20
CA ILE A 248 9.37 5.67 -17.29
C ILE A 248 8.73 7.06 -17.32
N HIS A 249 8.80 7.83 -16.23
CA HIS A 249 8.15 9.14 -16.19
C HIS A 249 8.88 10.26 -16.95
N PRO A 250 10.21 10.41 -16.92
CA PRO A 250 10.89 11.46 -17.67
C PRO A 250 10.70 11.26 -19.18
N VAL A 251 10.20 12.27 -19.90
CA VAL A 251 9.90 12.18 -21.34
C VAL A 251 10.44 13.36 -22.16
N GLY A 252 10.95 14.39 -21.46
CA GLY A 252 11.38 15.65 -22.08
C GLY A 252 10.35 16.74 -21.99
N VAL A 253 10.82 17.97 -21.82
CA VAL A 253 9.96 19.16 -21.67
C VAL A 253 9.16 19.46 -22.93
N GLU A 254 9.64 19.06 -24.08
CA GLU A 254 9.00 19.16 -25.40
C GLU A 254 7.78 18.25 -25.51
N VAL A 255 7.75 17.13 -24.77
CA VAL A 255 6.60 16.22 -24.66
C VAL A 255 5.69 16.61 -23.52
N ASN A 256 6.30 16.91 -22.35
CA ASN A 256 5.56 17.30 -21.16
C ASN A 256 6.46 18.17 -20.25
N LYS A 257 6.06 19.44 -20.08
CA LYS A 257 6.83 20.44 -19.31
C LYS A 257 7.13 20.06 -17.85
N PHE A 258 6.35 19.14 -17.27
CA PHE A 258 6.50 18.66 -15.90
C PHE A 258 7.31 17.36 -15.77
N ARG A 259 7.79 16.82 -16.90
CA ARG A 259 8.49 15.53 -16.96
C ARG A 259 9.82 15.64 -17.73
N PRO A 260 10.73 16.52 -17.28
CA PRO A 260 11.97 16.78 -18.01
C PRO A 260 12.88 15.56 -18.04
N MET A 261 13.68 15.42 -19.11
CA MET A 261 14.69 14.35 -19.21
C MET A 261 15.79 14.47 -18.15
N SER A 262 16.00 15.65 -17.58
CA SER A 262 16.91 15.84 -16.44
C SER A 262 16.49 15.09 -15.17
N ASP A 263 15.25 14.60 -15.11
CA ASP A 263 14.75 13.73 -14.03
C ASP A 263 15.08 12.26 -14.27
N MET A 264 15.61 11.89 -15.46
CA MET A 264 15.99 10.51 -15.75
C MET A 264 17.16 10.11 -14.86
N PRO A 265 17.00 9.08 -14.01
CA PRO A 265 18.09 8.66 -13.14
C PRO A 265 19.15 7.87 -13.90
N SER A 266 20.37 7.91 -13.40
CA SER A 266 21.37 6.87 -13.67
C SER A 266 21.13 5.64 -12.81
N PHE A 267 21.81 4.54 -13.11
CA PHE A 267 21.84 3.36 -12.25
C PHE A 267 22.32 3.71 -10.82
N ASP A 268 23.39 4.48 -10.71
CA ASP A 268 23.96 4.89 -9.43
C ASP A 268 23.00 5.76 -8.60
N ASP A 269 22.16 6.58 -9.25
CA ASP A 269 21.13 7.36 -8.56
C ASP A 269 20.08 6.44 -7.94
N LEU A 270 19.56 5.46 -8.69
CA LEU A 270 18.58 4.49 -8.20
C LEU A 270 19.15 3.63 -7.07
N LYS A 271 20.33 3.07 -7.29
CA LYS A 271 21.05 2.26 -6.30
C LYS A 271 21.27 3.04 -5.01
N THR A 272 21.87 4.21 -5.10
CA THR A 272 22.15 5.08 -3.94
C THR A 272 20.86 5.48 -3.21
N GLY A 273 19.80 5.79 -3.97
CA GLY A 273 18.48 6.10 -3.42
C GLY A 273 17.96 4.95 -2.57
N VAL A 274 17.93 3.74 -3.10
CA VAL A 274 17.45 2.55 -2.37
C VAL A 274 18.33 2.25 -1.15
N GLU A 275 19.65 2.26 -1.31
CA GLU A 275 20.58 1.97 -0.21
C GLU A 275 20.44 2.95 0.96
N LYS A 276 20.42 4.27 0.65
CA LYS A 276 20.39 5.31 1.68
C LYS A 276 19.02 5.54 2.28
N LEU A 277 17.94 5.43 1.47
CA LEU A 277 16.60 5.79 1.92
C LEU A 277 15.84 4.61 2.52
N TYR A 278 16.05 3.40 2.01
CA TYR A 278 15.27 2.24 2.39
C TYR A 278 16.09 1.23 3.21
N VAL A 279 17.20 0.76 2.66
CA VAL A 279 18.02 -0.26 3.33
C VAL A 279 18.60 0.27 4.64
N ALA A 280 19.17 1.47 4.63
CA ALA A 280 19.75 2.07 5.82
C ALA A 280 18.70 2.29 6.94
N ASP A 281 17.47 2.72 6.58
CA ASP A 281 16.38 2.87 7.56
C ASP A 281 15.94 1.52 8.13
N CYS A 282 15.78 0.51 7.29
CA CYS A 282 15.46 -0.85 7.73
C CYS A 282 16.53 -1.40 8.69
N ARG A 283 17.82 -1.25 8.35
CA ARG A 283 18.92 -1.72 9.19
C ARG A 283 18.96 -1.00 10.54
N LYS A 284 18.75 0.32 10.55
CA LYS A 284 18.67 1.10 11.79
C LYS A 284 17.59 0.61 12.73
N ARG A 285 16.50 0.07 12.19
CA ARG A 285 15.35 -0.46 12.93
C ARG A 285 15.37 -1.98 13.13
N ASN A 286 16.46 -2.66 12.77
CA ASN A 286 16.59 -4.12 12.80
C ASN A 286 15.53 -4.85 11.98
N LEU A 287 15.06 -4.25 10.88
CA LEU A 287 14.13 -4.87 9.96
C LEU A 287 14.92 -5.66 8.89
N LYS A 288 14.36 -6.78 8.48
CA LYS A 288 14.81 -7.49 7.29
C LYS A 288 14.27 -6.76 6.05
N VAL A 289 15.11 -6.57 5.05
CA VAL A 289 14.76 -5.87 3.82
C VAL A 289 15.01 -6.75 2.61
N TYR A 290 13.97 -6.91 1.80
CA TYR A 290 13.98 -7.71 0.58
C TYR A 290 13.75 -6.84 -0.63
N SER A 291 14.40 -7.17 -1.74
CA SER A 291 14.16 -6.52 -3.02
C SER A 291 13.11 -7.27 -3.84
N GLY A 292 12.29 -6.53 -4.60
CA GLY A 292 11.43 -7.07 -5.66
C GLY A 292 11.85 -6.49 -7.00
N THR A 293 12.09 -7.34 -8.00
CA THR A 293 12.54 -6.89 -9.33
C THR A 293 11.44 -6.12 -10.06
N LEU A 294 11.85 -5.14 -10.90
CA LEU A 294 10.96 -4.34 -11.75
C LEU A 294 10.52 -5.15 -12.96
N LEU A 295 9.24 -5.06 -13.31
CA LEU A 295 8.61 -5.84 -14.36
C LEU A 295 8.99 -5.37 -15.78
N PRO A 296 8.75 -6.18 -16.84
CA PRO A 296 8.93 -5.79 -18.23
C PRO A 296 8.14 -4.53 -18.61
N ILE A 297 8.65 -3.76 -19.55
CA ILE A 297 8.03 -2.50 -20.01
C ILE A 297 7.92 -2.40 -21.54
N TYR A 298 8.21 -3.46 -22.29
CA TYR A 298 8.13 -3.43 -23.76
C TYR A 298 6.70 -3.23 -24.22
N GLY A 299 6.49 -2.20 -25.05
CA GLY A 299 5.17 -1.79 -25.48
C GLY A 299 4.54 -0.66 -24.67
N TRP A 300 5.06 -0.36 -23.47
CA TRP A 300 4.61 0.80 -22.70
C TRP A 300 4.82 2.10 -23.48
N ARG A 301 3.87 3.03 -23.36
CA ARG A 301 3.83 4.31 -24.12
C ARG A 301 5.11 5.16 -24.11
N THR A 302 5.96 5.00 -23.09
CA THR A 302 7.25 5.70 -23.00
C THR A 302 8.45 4.76 -23.13
N TYR A 303 8.21 3.54 -23.63
CA TYR A 303 9.28 2.57 -23.85
C TYR A 303 10.38 3.14 -24.77
N ALA A 304 11.60 2.89 -24.38
CA ALA A 304 12.80 3.09 -25.19
C ALA A 304 13.88 2.09 -24.73
N ALA A 305 14.76 1.68 -25.62
CA ALA A 305 15.77 0.67 -25.30
C ALA A 305 16.62 1.06 -24.07
N PHE A 306 17.07 2.30 -23.98
CA PHE A 306 17.88 2.78 -22.84
C PHE A 306 17.15 2.69 -21.49
N ARG A 307 15.81 2.76 -21.47
CA ARG A 307 15.01 2.58 -20.25
C ARG A 307 14.95 1.12 -19.82
N ASP A 308 14.80 0.23 -20.79
CA ASP A 308 14.84 -1.20 -20.54
C ASP A 308 16.24 -1.67 -20.13
N ASP A 309 17.29 -1.10 -20.73
CA ASP A 309 18.67 -1.35 -20.34
C ASP A 309 18.90 -0.95 -18.87
N LEU A 310 18.47 0.26 -18.47
CA LEU A 310 18.57 0.71 -17.09
C LEU A 310 17.75 -0.17 -16.13
N ARG A 311 16.53 -0.57 -16.51
CA ARG A 311 15.70 -1.49 -15.74
C ARG A 311 16.40 -2.84 -15.54
N ASN A 312 17.01 -3.38 -16.60
CA ASN A 312 17.72 -4.65 -16.54
C ASN A 312 18.97 -4.56 -15.65
N GLU A 313 19.75 -3.50 -15.77
CA GLU A 313 20.92 -3.24 -14.92
C GLU A 313 20.51 -3.12 -13.45
N PHE A 314 19.46 -2.37 -13.17
CA PHE A 314 18.91 -2.24 -11.82
C PHE A 314 18.40 -3.57 -11.27
N ASN A 315 17.66 -4.35 -12.07
CA ASN A 315 17.20 -5.70 -11.70
C ASN A 315 18.37 -6.67 -11.44
N GLN A 316 19.46 -6.57 -12.19
CA GLN A 316 20.65 -7.37 -11.94
C GLN A 316 21.24 -7.07 -10.57
N TRP A 317 21.33 -5.81 -10.21
CA TRP A 317 21.79 -5.38 -8.89
C TRP A 317 20.81 -5.84 -7.78
N LEU A 318 19.51 -5.69 -7.95
CA LEU A 318 18.50 -6.15 -7.00
C LEU A 318 18.61 -7.65 -6.68
N ARG A 319 18.97 -8.46 -7.71
CA ARG A 319 19.16 -9.92 -7.56
C ARG A 319 20.44 -10.32 -6.84
N SER A 320 21.51 -9.55 -7.01
CA SER A 320 22.86 -9.96 -6.62
C SER A 320 23.46 -9.19 -5.43
N SER A 321 22.79 -8.13 -4.99
CA SER A 321 23.33 -7.27 -3.95
C SER A 321 23.12 -7.87 -2.55
N ASP A 322 24.19 -7.87 -1.76
CA ASP A 322 24.22 -8.28 -0.34
C ASP A 322 23.69 -7.22 0.63
N CYS A 323 23.28 -6.04 0.12
CA CYS A 323 22.61 -5.07 0.96
C CYS A 323 21.19 -5.52 1.36
N PHE A 324 20.57 -6.43 0.59
CA PHE A 324 19.28 -7.04 0.90
C PHE A 324 19.44 -8.39 1.61
N ASP A 325 18.43 -8.78 2.37
CA ASP A 325 18.35 -10.13 2.97
C ASP A 325 17.85 -11.19 1.98
N GLY A 326 17.50 -10.80 0.77
CA GLY A 326 17.08 -11.65 -0.34
C GLY A 326 16.29 -10.87 -1.39
N CYS A 327 15.94 -11.57 -2.48
CA CYS A 327 15.26 -10.98 -3.63
C CYS A 327 14.08 -11.85 -4.08
N VAL A 328 12.91 -11.23 -4.28
CA VAL A 328 11.75 -11.82 -4.95
C VAL A 328 11.80 -11.44 -6.42
N ASP A 329 12.08 -12.39 -7.29
CA ASP A 329 12.27 -12.14 -8.72
C ASP A 329 10.97 -12.10 -9.50
N PHE A 330 10.20 -11.03 -9.32
CA PHE A 330 8.93 -10.82 -10.02
C PHE A 330 9.10 -10.71 -11.54
N ASP A 331 10.20 -10.09 -12.02
CA ASP A 331 10.50 -10.02 -13.45
C ASP A 331 10.59 -11.41 -14.08
N LYS A 332 11.34 -12.34 -13.44
CA LYS A 332 11.44 -13.73 -13.91
C LYS A 332 10.08 -14.44 -13.90
N THR A 333 9.23 -14.12 -12.95
CA THR A 333 7.89 -14.71 -12.80
C THR A 333 6.98 -14.32 -13.95
N VAL A 334 7.02 -13.06 -14.39
CA VAL A 334 6.00 -12.55 -15.33
C VAL A 334 6.50 -12.34 -16.75
N ARG A 335 7.82 -12.32 -16.99
CA ARG A 335 8.38 -12.07 -18.32
C ARG A 335 8.23 -13.27 -19.26
N ASN A 336 8.15 -13.00 -20.54
CA ASN A 336 8.22 -14.02 -21.57
C ASN A 336 9.63 -14.64 -21.59
N PRO A 337 9.77 -15.97 -21.45
CA PRO A 337 11.09 -16.62 -21.44
C PRO A 337 11.83 -16.56 -22.79
N GLN A 338 11.11 -16.36 -23.89
CA GLN A 338 11.69 -16.23 -25.25
C GLN A 338 12.01 -14.77 -25.61
N ASP A 339 11.34 -13.81 -24.98
CA ASP A 339 11.58 -12.37 -25.14
C ASP A 339 11.44 -11.66 -23.80
N THR A 340 12.54 -11.59 -23.05
CA THR A 340 12.58 -11.11 -21.66
C THR A 340 12.24 -9.63 -21.49
N LYS A 341 12.01 -8.90 -22.59
CA LYS A 341 11.59 -7.48 -22.55
C LYS A 341 10.09 -7.35 -22.34
N SER A 342 9.30 -8.38 -22.69
CA SER A 342 7.84 -8.37 -22.67
C SER A 342 7.27 -9.30 -21.59
N PHE A 343 6.01 -9.08 -21.23
CA PHE A 343 5.25 -10.02 -20.42
C PHE A 343 5.03 -11.35 -21.15
N ALA A 344 4.92 -12.42 -20.39
CA ALA A 344 4.44 -13.70 -20.93
C ALA A 344 2.99 -13.56 -21.44
N VAL A 345 2.61 -14.42 -22.36
CA VAL A 345 1.25 -14.44 -22.92
C VAL A 345 0.22 -14.55 -21.80
N GLY A 346 -0.75 -13.62 -21.79
CA GLY A 346 -1.81 -13.57 -20.79
C GLY A 346 -1.42 -12.87 -19.48
N PHE A 347 -0.17 -12.41 -19.33
CA PHE A 347 0.29 -11.76 -18.10
C PHE A 347 0.29 -10.22 -18.16
N ASP A 348 0.05 -9.65 -19.33
CA ASP A 348 -0.10 -8.21 -19.55
C ASP A 348 -1.57 -7.81 -19.35
N SER A 349 -1.84 -6.70 -18.65
CA SER A 349 -3.19 -6.14 -18.55
C SER A 349 -3.68 -5.50 -19.87
N GLY A 350 -2.77 -5.29 -20.82
CA GLY A 350 -3.00 -4.64 -22.10
C GLY A 350 -2.40 -3.24 -22.22
N ASP A 351 -1.81 -2.72 -21.14
CA ASP A 351 -1.10 -1.43 -21.15
C ASP A 351 0.43 -1.57 -21.22
N HIS A 352 0.95 -2.79 -21.16
CA HIS A 352 2.37 -3.14 -21.22
C HIS A 352 3.22 -2.63 -20.04
N LEU A 353 2.60 -2.41 -18.89
CA LEU A 353 3.25 -2.00 -17.66
C LEU A 353 2.67 -2.75 -16.45
N HIS A 354 1.35 -2.84 -16.37
CA HIS A 354 0.68 -3.47 -15.25
C HIS A 354 0.36 -4.94 -15.56
N PRO A 355 0.59 -5.83 -14.60
CA PRO A 355 0.22 -7.24 -14.73
C PRO A 355 -1.27 -7.48 -14.89
N SER A 356 -1.63 -8.56 -15.57
CA SER A 356 -2.98 -9.11 -15.53
C SER A 356 -3.27 -9.73 -14.16
N LYS A 357 -4.54 -10.06 -13.91
CA LYS A 357 -4.94 -10.74 -12.66
C LYS A 357 -4.18 -12.07 -12.46
N ASP A 358 -3.94 -12.83 -13.53
CA ASP A 358 -3.21 -14.10 -13.42
C ASP A 358 -1.72 -13.91 -13.17
N ALA A 359 -1.13 -12.82 -13.70
CA ALA A 359 0.23 -12.44 -13.37
C ALA A 359 0.35 -12.01 -11.90
N TYR A 360 -0.62 -11.25 -11.36
CA TYR A 360 -0.64 -10.90 -9.94
C TYR A 360 -0.72 -12.13 -9.02
N LYS A 361 -1.51 -13.14 -9.39
CA LYS A 361 -1.52 -14.43 -8.66
C LYS A 361 -0.17 -15.15 -8.74
N ALA A 362 0.49 -15.12 -9.91
CA ALA A 362 1.82 -15.73 -10.06
C ALA A 362 2.87 -14.99 -9.20
N MET A 363 2.84 -13.65 -9.17
CA MET A 363 3.67 -12.84 -8.29
C MET A 363 3.44 -13.17 -6.82
N ALA A 364 2.19 -13.30 -6.41
CA ALA A 364 1.81 -13.66 -5.05
C ALA A 364 2.38 -15.03 -4.64
N ARG A 365 2.25 -16.06 -5.50
CA ARG A 365 2.85 -17.38 -5.27
C ARG A 365 4.37 -17.31 -5.13
N THR A 366 5.05 -16.56 -6.01
CA THR A 366 6.50 -16.38 -5.93
C THR A 366 6.92 -15.70 -4.62
N ALA A 367 6.16 -14.69 -4.17
CA ALA A 367 6.41 -14.04 -2.89
C ALA A 367 6.12 -14.97 -1.71
N ALA A 368 5.06 -15.80 -1.78
CA ALA A 368 4.74 -16.77 -0.74
C ALA A 368 5.80 -17.88 -0.63
N ASP A 369 6.32 -18.39 -1.75
CA ASP A 369 7.44 -19.35 -1.76
C ASP A 369 8.67 -18.76 -1.06
N PHE A 370 8.97 -17.50 -1.36
CA PHE A 370 10.07 -16.77 -0.73
C PHE A 370 9.84 -16.58 0.78
N ILE A 371 8.64 -16.15 1.19
CA ILE A 371 8.30 -15.94 2.61
C ILE A 371 8.36 -17.26 3.39
N GLN A 372 7.82 -18.33 2.83
CA GLN A 372 7.86 -19.66 3.44
C GLN A 372 9.28 -20.13 3.71
N SER A 373 10.21 -19.80 2.81
CA SER A 373 11.62 -20.20 2.92
C SER A 373 12.46 -19.28 3.83
N ASN A 374 12.06 -18.02 4.02
CA ASN A 374 12.93 -17.00 4.64
C ASN A 374 12.33 -16.31 5.88
N CYS A 375 11.03 -16.40 6.10
CA CYS A 375 10.35 -15.66 7.17
C CYS A 375 9.64 -16.57 8.19
N VAL A 376 9.35 -17.80 7.83
CA VAL A 376 8.71 -18.78 8.72
C VAL A 376 9.81 -19.52 9.50
N ILE A 377 9.75 -19.48 10.84
CA ILE A 377 10.68 -20.16 11.76
C ILE A 377 9.95 -21.31 12.43
#